data_41bbeacc15a96f443a55b2dee26eac1f
#
_entry.id   41bbeacc15a96f443a55b2dee26eac1f
#
_cell.length_a   1.000
_cell.length_b   1.000
_cell.length_c   1.000
_cell.angle_alpha   90.00
_cell.angle_beta   90.00
_cell.angle_gamma   90.00
#
_symmetry.space_group_name_H-M   'P 1'
#
loop_
_entity.id
_entity.type
_entity.pdbx_description
1 polymer ?
#
loop_
_entity_poly.entity_id
_entity_poly.type
_entity_poly.pdbx_seq_one_letter_code
_entity_poly.pdbx_strand_id
1 'polypeptide(L)'
;MPLWTHAELLAATGGAPSGVFDADGVAFDSREIGKGDLFFALKGEATDGHLFIEKAFANGAAGAIVSEPVDFPHILVTDTFEALQALGRAARLRMQGRVVGVTGSVGKTGTKEALFAALDRSSRGKAHRSVKSYNNHVGVPLSLARMPRDTEYGIFEMGMNHAGELRGLTALVRPHCAIVTTIAPAHIEFFKDESGIADAKAEVFEGLTDDGVAIIPRDNVHFDRLDTAARKYAKSTVSFGFSEKSDVRLLDHVSTKGGETLITAKLSGATMCYCLSQPGEHWISNSLAVLAAVEAVGGDLAAAGLAMAELGGLAGRGARHQIAVQNGTALLIDESYNANPASMSATLSELGKVDGRKIAVLGTMKELGDKSPEYHLALAEPLAAAKVDFTILVGEEMQILAEKLRAGVEGVSVIAHCASAHEALEVLNRELRVSDTVLVKGSNSMGLSAIVSSLVGGKS
;
A
#
# COMPACT_ATOMS: atom_id res chain seq x y z
N MET A 1 1.61 -11.29 28.49
CA MET A 1 2.89 -11.94 28.14
C MET A 1 3.61 -11.03 27.17
N PRO A 2 4.91 -10.85 27.29
CA PRO A 2 5.68 -10.04 26.35
C PRO A 2 5.58 -10.62 24.93
N LEU A 3 5.76 -9.79 23.94
CA LEU A 3 5.84 -10.21 22.53
C LEU A 3 7.07 -11.11 22.32
N TRP A 4 8.20 -10.74 22.96
CA TRP A 4 9.45 -11.47 22.95
C TRP A 4 10.04 -11.56 24.36
N THR A 5 10.32 -12.77 24.82
CA THR A 5 11.12 -12.98 26.03
C THR A 5 12.60 -12.79 25.72
N HIS A 6 13.39 -12.43 26.71
CA HIS A 6 14.83 -12.33 26.60
C HIS A 6 15.48 -13.57 25.96
N ALA A 7 15.06 -14.76 26.39
CA ALA A 7 15.57 -16.02 25.87
C ALA A 7 15.28 -16.20 24.37
N GLU A 8 14.11 -15.79 23.89
CA GLU A 8 13.77 -15.85 22.47
C GLU A 8 14.53 -14.82 21.64
N LEU A 9 14.77 -13.62 22.19
CA LEU A 9 15.60 -12.61 21.54
C LEU A 9 17.01 -13.14 21.31
N LEU A 10 17.61 -13.76 22.31
CA LEU A 10 18.95 -14.38 22.20
C LEU A 10 18.95 -15.55 21.21
N ALA A 11 17.97 -16.44 21.30
CA ALA A 11 17.86 -17.59 20.40
C ALA A 11 17.66 -17.16 18.93
N ALA A 12 16.91 -16.09 18.68
CA ALA A 12 16.68 -15.58 17.34
C ALA A 12 17.88 -14.82 16.77
N THR A 13 18.52 -13.95 17.56
CA THR A 13 19.57 -13.04 17.07
C THR A 13 20.98 -13.60 17.20
N GLY A 14 21.19 -14.56 18.10
CA GLY A 14 22.53 -15.10 18.40
C GLY A 14 23.48 -14.10 19.04
N GLY A 15 22.99 -12.95 19.52
CA GLY A 15 23.80 -11.86 20.03
C GLY A 15 24.23 -12.03 21.48
N ALA A 16 25.15 -11.17 21.94
CA ALA A 16 25.67 -11.13 23.32
C ALA A 16 24.88 -10.10 24.15
N PRO A 17 24.19 -10.49 25.24
CA PRO A 17 23.42 -9.57 26.06
C PRO A 17 24.29 -8.77 27.03
N SER A 18 23.95 -7.50 27.26
CA SER A 18 24.50 -6.66 28.35
C SER A 18 23.56 -6.59 29.57
N GLY A 19 22.37 -7.16 29.49
CA GLY A 19 21.37 -7.18 30.57
C GLY A 19 20.18 -8.08 30.19
N VAL A 20 19.24 -8.28 31.11
CA VAL A 20 18.04 -9.10 30.91
C VAL A 20 16.83 -8.17 30.70
N PHE A 21 16.11 -8.33 29.61
CA PHE A 21 14.88 -7.61 29.32
C PHE A 21 13.99 -8.43 28.41
N ASP A 22 12.68 -8.26 28.54
CA ASP A 22 11.65 -8.73 27.59
C ASP A 22 11.20 -7.54 26.74
N ALA A 23 10.52 -7.81 25.62
CA ALA A 23 10.02 -6.78 24.72
C ALA A 23 8.51 -6.95 24.44
N ASP A 24 7.75 -5.85 24.54
CA ASP A 24 6.32 -5.81 24.25
C ASP A 24 6.03 -5.42 22.78
N GLY A 25 6.98 -4.81 22.10
CA GLY A 25 6.93 -4.44 20.69
C GLY A 25 8.33 -4.32 20.08
N VAL A 26 8.40 -3.93 18.81
CA VAL A 26 9.65 -3.77 18.06
C VAL A 26 9.59 -2.52 17.20
N ALA A 27 10.62 -1.66 17.24
CA ALA A 27 10.73 -0.49 16.37
C ALA A 27 12.17 -0.19 15.97
N PHE A 28 12.37 0.47 14.84
CA PHE A 28 13.66 1.05 14.41
C PHE A 28 13.63 2.59 14.35
N ASP A 29 12.45 3.20 14.42
CA ASP A 29 12.30 4.65 14.53
C ASP A 29 12.10 5.01 16.00
N SER A 30 13.03 5.79 16.57
CA SER A 30 12.95 6.22 17.98
C SER A 30 11.68 7.01 18.32
N ARG A 31 11.03 7.61 17.32
CA ARG A 31 9.77 8.35 17.46
C ARG A 31 8.54 7.43 17.60
N GLU A 32 8.66 6.18 17.16
CA GLU A 32 7.61 5.14 17.22
C GLU A 32 7.76 4.23 18.44
N ILE A 33 8.79 4.41 19.26
CA ILE A 33 9.03 3.61 20.46
C ILE A 33 7.91 3.86 21.48
N GLY A 34 7.28 2.77 21.90
CA GLY A 34 6.38 2.70 23.05
C GLY A 34 7.08 2.11 24.27
N LYS A 35 6.39 2.17 25.41
CA LYS A 35 6.91 1.59 26.67
C LYS A 35 7.08 0.08 26.54
N GLY A 36 8.27 -0.42 26.81
CA GLY A 36 8.59 -1.84 26.75
C GLY A 36 9.04 -2.34 25.38
N ASP A 37 9.16 -1.48 24.36
CA ASP A 37 9.59 -1.87 23.02
C ASP A 37 11.10 -2.19 22.95
N LEU A 38 11.43 -3.06 22.00
CA LEU A 38 12.80 -3.31 21.54
C LEU A 38 13.16 -2.33 20.43
N PHE A 39 14.24 -1.60 20.60
CA PHE A 39 14.76 -0.70 19.58
C PHE A 39 15.83 -1.39 18.72
N PHE A 40 15.70 -1.34 17.39
CA PHE A 40 16.74 -1.76 16.45
C PHE A 40 17.53 -0.56 15.97
N ALA A 41 18.81 -0.48 16.34
CA ALA A 41 19.74 0.56 15.87
C ALA A 41 20.27 0.21 14.47
N LEU A 42 19.39 0.35 13.45
CA LEU A 42 19.75 0.03 12.07
C LEU A 42 20.71 1.08 11.49
N LYS A 43 21.73 0.61 10.77
CA LYS A 43 22.65 1.44 10.03
C LYS A 43 22.15 1.61 8.59
N GLY A 44 21.62 2.77 8.28
CA GLY A 44 21.14 3.13 6.95
C GLY A 44 22.17 3.92 6.14
N GLU A 45 21.86 4.19 4.87
CA GLU A 45 22.74 4.97 3.98
C GLU A 45 22.93 6.43 4.43
N ALA A 46 21.88 7.06 4.95
CA ALA A 46 21.87 8.47 5.34
C ALA A 46 22.01 8.69 6.84
N THR A 47 21.79 7.67 7.67
CA THR A 47 21.70 7.84 9.13
C THR A 47 22.03 6.53 9.85
N ASP A 48 22.68 6.65 11.02
CA ASP A 48 22.97 5.53 11.90
C ASP A 48 21.98 5.53 13.08
N GLY A 49 21.27 4.41 13.26
CA GLY A 49 20.29 4.24 14.33
C GLY A 49 20.88 4.34 15.74
N HIS A 50 22.20 4.07 15.90
CA HIS A 50 22.90 4.19 17.18
C HIS A 50 22.84 5.62 17.75
N LEU A 51 22.76 6.65 16.89
CA LEU A 51 22.62 8.05 17.29
C LEU A 51 21.29 8.36 18.01
N PHE A 52 20.32 7.47 17.95
CA PHE A 52 18.98 7.67 18.52
C PHE A 52 18.69 6.78 19.72
N ILE A 53 19.67 6.04 20.25
CA ILE A 53 19.48 5.11 21.38
C ILE A 53 19.01 5.84 22.63
N GLU A 54 19.65 6.93 23.01
CA GLU A 54 19.24 7.74 24.18
C GLU A 54 17.76 8.17 24.06
N LYS A 55 17.37 8.61 22.88
CA LYS A 55 15.98 9.02 22.60
C LYS A 55 15.02 7.83 22.66
N ALA A 56 15.41 6.67 22.16
CA ALA A 56 14.61 5.46 22.23
C ALA A 56 14.34 5.06 23.70
N PHE A 57 15.38 5.09 24.56
CA PHE A 57 15.23 4.80 25.97
C PHE A 57 14.45 5.89 26.73
N ALA A 58 14.64 7.16 26.38
CA ALA A 58 13.81 8.25 26.92
C ALA A 58 12.32 8.08 26.57
N ASN A 59 12.00 7.46 25.42
CA ASN A 59 10.63 7.13 25.01
C ASN A 59 10.12 5.80 25.60
N GLY A 60 10.95 5.04 26.33
CA GLY A 60 10.52 3.85 27.07
C GLY A 60 10.97 2.51 26.49
N ALA A 61 11.99 2.45 25.63
CA ALA A 61 12.56 1.19 25.17
C ALA A 61 13.00 0.33 26.37
N ALA A 62 12.73 -0.98 26.32
CA ALA A 62 13.18 -1.96 27.30
C ALA A 62 14.62 -2.40 27.04
N GLY A 63 15.04 -2.40 25.79
CA GLY A 63 16.35 -2.79 25.34
C GLY A 63 16.59 -2.43 23.88
N ALA A 64 17.83 -2.64 23.41
CA ALA A 64 18.20 -2.37 22.03
C ALA A 64 18.96 -3.53 21.38
N ILE A 65 18.82 -3.69 20.08
CA ILE A 65 19.71 -4.49 19.23
C ILE A 65 20.70 -3.53 18.60
N VAL A 66 21.98 -3.75 18.82
CA VAL A 66 23.06 -2.84 18.43
C VAL A 66 24.22 -3.60 17.80
N SER A 67 25.00 -2.94 16.92
CA SER A 67 26.24 -3.48 16.36
C SER A 67 27.51 -2.94 17.07
N GLU A 68 27.34 -2.01 17.99
CA GLU A 68 28.42 -1.41 18.80
C GLU A 68 27.97 -1.36 20.26
N PRO A 69 28.86 -1.58 21.26
CA PRO A 69 28.50 -1.51 22.68
C PRO A 69 27.98 -0.12 23.08
N VAL A 70 26.96 -0.11 23.92
CA VAL A 70 26.31 1.12 24.44
C VAL A 70 26.04 1.00 25.94
N ASP A 71 25.84 2.13 26.64
CA ASP A 71 25.60 2.18 28.10
C ASP A 71 24.17 1.82 28.53
N PHE A 72 23.34 1.27 27.61
CA PHE A 72 21.96 0.88 27.86
C PHE A 72 21.79 -0.65 27.74
N PRO A 73 20.74 -1.24 28.32
CA PRO A 73 20.43 -2.66 28.14
C PRO A 73 20.34 -3.02 26.64
N HIS A 74 21.19 -3.92 26.18
CA HIS A 74 21.25 -4.26 24.76
C HIS A 74 21.63 -5.72 24.50
N ILE A 75 21.40 -6.15 23.28
CA ILE A 75 21.97 -7.36 22.68
C ILE A 75 22.90 -6.89 21.56
N LEU A 76 24.19 -7.18 21.72
CA LEU A 76 25.20 -6.86 20.71
C LEU A 76 25.21 -7.95 19.63
N VAL A 77 25.09 -7.56 18.39
CA VAL A 77 25.10 -8.43 17.20
C VAL A 77 26.14 -7.93 16.20
N THR A 78 26.52 -8.77 15.25
CA THR A 78 27.44 -8.35 14.18
C THR A 78 26.76 -7.41 13.18
N ASP A 79 25.47 -7.67 12.87
CA ASP A 79 24.67 -6.90 11.92
C ASP A 79 23.23 -6.79 12.45
N THR A 80 22.78 -5.56 12.68
CA THR A 80 21.44 -5.28 13.22
C THR A 80 20.33 -5.55 12.20
N PHE A 81 20.62 -5.45 10.91
CA PHE A 81 19.67 -5.77 9.85
C PHE A 81 19.46 -7.29 9.75
N GLU A 82 20.54 -8.09 9.76
CA GLU A 82 20.44 -9.55 9.80
C GLU A 82 19.72 -10.03 11.06
N ALA A 83 19.95 -9.39 12.20
CA ALA A 83 19.23 -9.67 13.45
C ALA A 83 17.74 -9.39 13.34
N LEU A 84 17.31 -8.31 12.65
CA LEU A 84 15.92 -8.00 12.41
C LEU A 84 15.26 -9.06 11.51
N GLN A 85 15.95 -9.50 10.47
CA GLN A 85 15.47 -10.58 9.60
C GLN A 85 15.36 -11.91 10.37
N ALA A 86 16.33 -12.21 11.22
CA ALA A 86 16.32 -13.41 12.05
C ALA A 86 15.15 -13.41 13.04
N LEU A 87 14.85 -12.26 13.65
CA LEU A 87 13.70 -12.09 14.52
C LEU A 87 12.38 -12.24 13.73
N GLY A 88 12.31 -11.67 12.52
CA GLY A 88 11.17 -11.86 11.62
C GLY A 88 10.96 -13.32 11.22
N ARG A 89 12.03 -14.06 10.91
CA ARG A 89 12.00 -15.52 10.66
C ARG A 89 11.48 -16.29 11.87
N ALA A 90 11.97 -15.96 13.06
CA ALA A 90 11.52 -16.60 14.31
C ALA A 90 10.03 -16.34 14.57
N ALA A 91 9.54 -15.12 14.34
CA ALA A 91 8.11 -14.77 14.42
C ALA A 91 7.28 -15.61 13.45
N ARG A 92 7.72 -15.73 12.19
CA ARG A 92 7.02 -16.52 11.18
C ARG A 92 6.99 -18.02 11.51
N LEU A 93 8.08 -18.56 12.04
CA LEU A 93 8.18 -19.97 12.44
C LEU A 93 7.30 -20.34 13.63
N ARG A 94 7.12 -19.42 14.60
CA ARG A 94 6.25 -19.68 15.76
C ARG A 94 4.76 -19.54 15.45
N MET A 95 4.40 -18.88 14.32
CA MET A 95 3.01 -18.69 13.93
C MET A 95 2.39 -19.98 13.35
N GLN A 96 1.23 -20.35 13.84
CA GLN A 96 0.47 -21.54 13.39
C GLN A 96 -0.68 -21.19 12.45
N GLY A 97 -1.01 -19.90 12.31
CA GLY A 97 -2.10 -19.41 11.47
C GLY A 97 -1.75 -19.32 9.98
N ARG A 98 -2.64 -18.75 9.21
CA ARG A 98 -2.49 -18.57 7.76
C ARG A 98 -1.87 -17.20 7.40
N VAL A 99 -1.04 -17.17 6.39
CA VAL A 99 -0.33 -15.96 5.94
C VAL A 99 -0.69 -15.65 4.50
N VAL A 100 -1.04 -14.37 4.24
CA VAL A 100 -1.30 -13.83 2.92
C VAL A 100 -0.21 -12.82 2.57
N GLY A 101 0.43 -13.01 1.41
CA GLY A 101 1.36 -12.07 0.81
C GLY A 101 0.69 -11.28 -0.30
N VAL A 102 0.88 -9.95 -0.33
CA VAL A 102 0.27 -9.08 -1.33
C VAL A 102 1.33 -8.27 -2.06
N THR A 103 1.40 -8.42 -3.38
CA THR A 103 2.21 -7.56 -4.26
C THR A 103 1.39 -7.05 -5.45
N GLY A 104 2.00 -6.24 -6.30
CA GLY A 104 1.39 -5.66 -7.51
C GLY A 104 1.92 -4.26 -7.79
N SER A 105 1.64 -3.75 -8.98
CA SER A 105 2.02 -2.37 -9.35
C SER A 105 1.16 -1.34 -8.63
N VAL A 106 -0.15 -1.57 -8.55
CA VAL A 106 -1.15 -0.72 -7.90
C VAL A 106 -2.06 -1.59 -7.03
N GLY A 107 -2.69 -1.03 -6.01
CA GLY A 107 -3.71 -1.72 -5.21
C GLY A 107 -3.20 -2.50 -3.99
N LYS A 108 -1.89 -2.71 -3.83
CA LYS A 108 -1.30 -3.48 -2.72
C LYS A 108 -1.85 -3.10 -1.35
N THR A 109 -1.70 -1.83 -0.97
CA THR A 109 -2.10 -1.36 0.37
C THR A 109 -3.61 -1.43 0.58
N GLY A 110 -4.39 -1.05 -0.44
CA GLY A 110 -5.86 -1.16 -0.37
C GLY A 110 -6.31 -2.61 -0.16
N THR A 111 -5.74 -3.53 -0.95
CA THR A 111 -6.01 -4.99 -0.82
C THR A 111 -5.58 -5.52 0.55
N LYS A 112 -4.39 -5.14 1.04
CA LYS A 112 -3.91 -5.51 2.39
C LYS A 112 -4.85 -5.03 3.50
N GLU A 113 -5.31 -3.77 3.44
CA GLU A 113 -6.22 -3.22 4.45
C GLU A 113 -7.60 -3.88 4.39
N ALA A 114 -8.13 -4.13 3.20
CA ALA A 114 -9.39 -4.83 3.03
C ALA A 114 -9.32 -6.28 3.52
N LEU A 115 -8.22 -6.99 3.22
CA LEU A 115 -7.95 -8.32 3.76
C LEU A 115 -7.84 -8.33 5.28
N PHE A 116 -7.13 -7.35 5.84
CA PHE A 116 -7.03 -7.23 7.30
C PHE A 116 -8.41 -7.03 7.92
N ALA A 117 -9.21 -6.09 7.42
CA ALA A 117 -10.55 -5.85 7.95
C ALA A 117 -11.45 -7.11 7.87
N ALA A 118 -11.36 -7.86 6.75
CA ALA A 118 -12.11 -9.09 6.55
C ALA A 118 -11.67 -10.21 7.51
N LEU A 119 -10.37 -10.46 7.60
CA LEU A 119 -9.80 -11.56 8.38
C LEU A 119 -9.76 -11.26 9.88
N ASP A 120 -9.61 -9.99 10.26
CA ASP A 120 -9.69 -9.55 11.65
C ASP A 120 -11.10 -9.75 12.22
N ARG A 121 -12.12 -9.38 11.42
CA ARG A 121 -13.52 -9.65 11.76
C ARG A 121 -13.80 -11.16 11.85
N SER A 122 -13.26 -11.94 10.93
CA SER A 122 -13.39 -13.41 10.90
C SER A 122 -12.75 -14.07 12.13
N SER A 123 -11.57 -13.59 12.55
CA SER A 123 -10.80 -14.13 13.69
C SER A 123 -11.06 -13.43 15.03
N ARG A 124 -12.00 -12.48 15.08
CA ARG A 124 -12.35 -11.72 16.29
C ARG A 124 -11.15 -10.97 16.89
N GLY A 125 -10.41 -10.26 16.06
CA GLY A 125 -9.28 -9.42 16.46
C GLY A 125 -7.93 -10.15 16.52
N LYS A 126 -7.79 -11.30 15.86
CA LYS A 126 -6.52 -12.06 15.81
C LYS A 126 -5.87 -12.02 14.44
N ALA A 127 -6.13 -11.00 13.64
CA ALA A 127 -5.36 -10.74 12.44
C ALA A 127 -4.21 -9.76 12.73
N HIS A 128 -3.13 -9.91 11.97
CA HIS A 128 -1.98 -9.01 12.00
C HIS A 128 -1.62 -8.60 10.58
N ARG A 129 -1.16 -7.35 10.38
CA ARG A 129 -0.72 -6.85 9.07
C ARG A 129 0.52 -5.99 9.15
N SER A 130 1.17 -5.81 8.00
CA SER A 130 2.16 -4.75 7.82
C SER A 130 1.55 -3.39 8.13
N VAL A 131 2.18 -2.63 9.01
CA VAL A 131 1.75 -1.27 9.37
C VAL A 131 2.21 -0.29 8.30
N LYS A 132 1.39 0.72 7.97
CA LYS A 132 1.69 1.69 6.90
C LYS A 132 1.97 0.95 5.57
N SER A 133 2.94 1.42 4.80
CA SER A 133 3.46 0.75 3.61
C SER A 133 4.87 0.20 3.86
N TYR A 134 5.10 -0.42 5.03
CA TYR A 134 6.35 -1.11 5.35
C TYR A 134 6.45 -2.42 4.56
N ASN A 135 6.83 -2.31 3.29
CA ASN A 135 6.78 -3.38 2.30
C ASN A 135 8.14 -3.74 1.67
N ASN A 136 9.23 -3.15 2.17
CA ASN A 136 10.59 -3.37 1.69
C ASN A 136 11.39 -4.29 2.61
N HIS A 137 12.70 -4.44 2.32
CA HIS A 137 13.64 -5.30 3.04
C HIS A 137 13.80 -4.98 4.54
N VAL A 138 13.43 -3.79 5.01
CA VAL A 138 13.38 -3.43 6.45
C VAL A 138 11.97 -3.61 7.00
N GLY A 139 10.96 -3.14 6.25
CA GLY A 139 9.58 -3.07 6.70
C GLY A 139 8.90 -4.43 6.87
N VAL A 140 9.20 -5.39 5.98
CA VAL A 140 8.62 -6.74 6.05
C VAL A 140 9.14 -7.52 7.27
N PRO A 141 10.46 -7.64 7.53
CA PRO A 141 10.93 -8.31 8.75
C PRO A 141 10.49 -7.60 10.02
N LEU A 142 10.41 -6.27 10.06
CA LEU A 142 9.84 -5.54 11.19
C LEU A 142 8.37 -5.92 11.42
N SER A 143 7.57 -5.96 10.34
CA SER A 143 6.16 -6.34 10.43
C SER A 143 5.98 -7.78 10.95
N LEU A 144 6.83 -8.70 10.52
CA LEU A 144 6.88 -10.06 11.06
C LEU A 144 7.27 -10.07 12.54
N ALA A 145 8.33 -9.34 12.93
CA ALA A 145 8.79 -9.26 14.30
C ALA A 145 7.76 -8.68 15.27
N ARG A 146 6.86 -7.82 14.79
CA ARG A 146 5.72 -7.23 15.52
C ARG A 146 4.51 -8.17 15.63
N MET A 147 4.52 -9.32 14.96
CA MET A 147 3.36 -10.22 14.90
C MET A 147 3.09 -10.89 16.25
N PRO A 148 1.88 -10.74 16.84
CA PRO A 148 1.46 -11.42 18.06
C PRO A 148 1.51 -12.94 17.92
N ARG A 149 1.71 -13.65 19.04
CA ARG A 149 1.86 -15.11 19.08
C ARG A 149 0.60 -15.85 18.69
N ASP A 150 -0.57 -15.32 19.06
CA ASP A 150 -1.89 -15.89 18.84
C ASP A 150 -2.54 -15.41 17.53
N THR A 151 -1.75 -14.83 16.62
CA THR A 151 -2.21 -14.41 15.30
C THR A 151 -2.74 -15.61 14.52
N GLU A 152 -3.99 -15.53 14.07
CA GLU A 152 -4.62 -16.52 13.21
C GLU A 152 -4.42 -16.21 11.72
N TYR A 153 -4.37 -14.90 11.36
CA TYR A 153 -4.13 -14.44 9.99
C TYR A 153 -3.07 -13.34 9.95
N GLY A 154 -2.00 -13.57 9.18
CA GLY A 154 -0.97 -12.57 8.92
C GLY A 154 -1.07 -12.04 7.49
N ILE A 155 -1.11 -10.73 7.29
CA ILE A 155 -1.22 -10.10 5.97
C ILE A 155 -0.01 -9.19 5.73
N PHE A 156 0.83 -9.54 4.75
CA PHE A 156 2.07 -8.83 4.48
C PHE A 156 2.10 -8.24 3.08
N GLU A 157 2.21 -6.91 3.02
CA GLU A 157 2.47 -6.20 1.78
C GLU A 157 3.95 -6.35 1.42
N MET A 158 4.25 -6.70 0.17
CA MET A 158 5.60 -6.85 -0.37
C MET A 158 5.76 -5.99 -1.62
N GLY A 159 6.65 -5.01 -1.54
CA GLY A 159 7.03 -4.12 -2.63
C GLY A 159 8.37 -4.50 -3.24
N MET A 160 8.67 -3.96 -4.42
CA MET A 160 9.97 -4.08 -5.06
C MET A 160 10.22 -2.91 -6.01
N ASN A 161 11.47 -2.55 -6.17
CA ASN A 161 11.99 -1.69 -7.22
C ASN A 161 12.78 -2.49 -8.25
N HIS A 162 13.45 -3.59 -7.84
CA HIS A 162 14.31 -4.41 -8.71
C HIS A 162 13.91 -5.89 -8.67
N ALA A 163 14.26 -6.61 -9.73
CA ALA A 163 14.15 -8.06 -9.76
C ALA A 163 15.01 -8.70 -8.64
N GLY A 164 14.51 -9.77 -8.03
CA GLY A 164 15.14 -10.49 -6.92
C GLY A 164 14.73 -10.00 -5.53
N GLU A 165 14.23 -8.79 -5.38
CA GLU A 165 13.83 -8.25 -4.08
C GLU A 165 12.64 -9.02 -3.48
N LEU A 166 11.62 -9.31 -4.27
CA LEU A 166 10.46 -10.07 -3.79
C LEU A 166 10.82 -11.49 -3.38
N ARG A 167 11.79 -12.11 -4.04
CA ARG A 167 12.31 -13.44 -3.67
C ARG A 167 12.81 -13.46 -2.23
N GLY A 168 13.59 -12.44 -1.82
CA GLY A 168 14.04 -12.29 -0.45
C GLY A 168 12.89 -12.09 0.55
N LEU A 169 11.92 -11.25 0.21
CA LEU A 169 10.78 -10.94 1.06
C LEU A 169 9.84 -12.14 1.22
N THR A 170 9.51 -12.82 0.13
CA THR A 170 8.59 -13.97 0.17
C THR A 170 9.19 -15.17 0.90
N ALA A 171 10.52 -15.34 0.85
CA ALA A 171 11.23 -16.36 1.62
C ALA A 171 11.12 -16.13 3.15
N LEU A 172 11.01 -14.87 3.59
CA LEU A 172 10.74 -14.51 4.99
C LEU A 172 9.27 -14.72 5.35
N VAL A 173 8.36 -14.25 4.50
CA VAL A 173 6.91 -14.27 4.74
C VAL A 173 6.35 -15.68 4.65
N ARG A 174 6.81 -16.51 3.72
CA ARG A 174 6.35 -17.89 3.47
C ARG A 174 4.81 -17.96 3.44
N PRO A 175 4.16 -17.31 2.46
CA PRO A 175 2.70 -17.18 2.44
C PRO A 175 2.00 -18.49 2.10
N HIS A 176 0.82 -18.70 2.67
CA HIS A 176 -0.12 -19.76 2.25
C HIS A 176 -0.99 -19.28 1.08
N CYS A 177 -1.07 -17.97 0.88
CA CYS A 177 -1.76 -17.36 -0.25
C CYS A 177 -0.94 -16.15 -0.70
N ALA A 178 -0.61 -16.06 -2.00
CA ALA A 178 0.10 -14.93 -2.58
C ALA A 178 -0.73 -14.27 -3.68
N ILE A 179 -0.89 -12.95 -3.59
CA ILE A 179 -1.71 -12.16 -4.50
C ILE A 179 -0.81 -11.25 -5.34
N VAL A 180 -1.01 -11.25 -6.65
CA VAL A 180 -0.59 -10.17 -7.54
C VAL A 180 -1.82 -9.35 -7.90
N THR A 181 -1.93 -8.11 -7.43
CA THR A 181 -3.12 -7.27 -7.65
C THR A 181 -3.28 -6.86 -9.11
N THR A 182 -2.21 -6.31 -9.69
CA THR A 182 -2.13 -5.98 -11.11
C THR A 182 -0.69 -5.73 -11.55
N ILE A 183 -0.42 -5.83 -12.85
CA ILE A 183 0.81 -5.38 -13.49
C ILE A 183 0.49 -4.13 -14.28
N ALA A 184 1.30 -3.09 -14.09
CA ALA A 184 1.23 -1.80 -14.78
C ALA A 184 2.62 -1.15 -14.74
N PRO A 185 2.89 -0.10 -15.54
CA PRO A 185 4.18 0.59 -15.59
C PRO A 185 4.42 1.41 -14.31
N ALA A 186 4.80 0.70 -13.24
CA ALA A 186 5.29 1.26 -11.98
C ALA A 186 6.73 0.79 -11.78
N HIS A 187 7.63 1.71 -11.40
CA HIS A 187 9.08 1.44 -11.31
C HIS A 187 9.71 1.03 -12.65
N ILE A 188 9.11 1.44 -13.76
CA ILE A 188 9.52 1.01 -15.12
C ILE A 188 10.95 1.42 -15.47
N GLU A 189 11.48 2.44 -14.81
CA GLU A 189 12.87 2.88 -14.93
C GLU A 189 13.89 1.76 -14.68
N PHE A 190 13.56 0.81 -13.79
CA PHE A 190 14.43 -0.29 -13.40
C PHE A 190 14.24 -1.56 -14.25
N PHE A 191 13.36 -1.50 -15.25
CA PHE A 191 13.01 -2.65 -16.08
C PHE A 191 13.06 -2.29 -17.57
N LYS A 192 13.34 -3.29 -18.39
CA LYS A 192 13.33 -3.10 -19.84
C LYS A 192 11.93 -2.78 -20.37
N ASP A 193 10.93 -3.46 -19.83
CA ASP A 193 9.53 -3.35 -20.21
C ASP A 193 8.62 -3.88 -19.07
N GLU A 194 7.31 -3.84 -19.28
CA GLU A 194 6.32 -4.34 -18.31
C GLU A 194 6.41 -5.86 -18.08
N SER A 195 6.94 -6.63 -19.05
CA SER A 195 7.16 -8.06 -18.87
C SER A 195 8.18 -8.32 -17.76
N GLY A 196 9.23 -7.49 -17.66
CA GLY A 196 10.19 -7.56 -16.57
C GLY A 196 9.56 -7.25 -15.21
N ILE A 197 8.61 -6.31 -15.15
CA ILE A 197 7.84 -6.03 -13.93
C ILE A 197 6.98 -7.25 -13.55
N ALA A 198 6.35 -7.90 -14.55
CA ALA A 198 5.54 -9.10 -14.31
C ALA A 198 6.39 -10.26 -13.77
N ASP A 199 7.58 -10.48 -14.34
CA ASP A 199 8.51 -11.51 -13.87
C ASP A 199 8.98 -11.24 -12.44
N ALA A 200 9.38 -10.02 -12.14
CA ALA A 200 9.80 -9.64 -10.80
C ALA A 200 8.67 -9.78 -9.77
N LYS A 201 7.43 -9.44 -10.13
CA LYS A 201 6.28 -9.63 -9.21
C LYS A 201 5.88 -11.10 -9.06
N ALA A 202 6.11 -11.92 -10.06
CA ALA A 202 5.89 -13.37 -10.00
C ALA A 202 6.83 -14.07 -8.99
N GLU A 203 7.97 -13.47 -8.62
CA GLU A 203 8.85 -13.97 -7.57
C GLU A 203 8.13 -14.16 -6.22
N VAL A 204 7.00 -13.47 -5.99
CA VAL A 204 6.19 -13.65 -4.78
C VAL A 204 5.73 -15.09 -4.60
N PHE A 205 5.55 -15.84 -5.69
CA PHE A 205 5.09 -17.22 -5.65
C PHE A 205 6.19 -18.19 -5.19
N GLU A 206 7.47 -17.83 -5.32
CA GLU A 206 8.60 -18.69 -4.94
C GLU A 206 8.63 -19.03 -3.43
N GLY A 207 8.03 -18.19 -2.58
CA GLY A 207 7.94 -18.42 -1.14
C GLY A 207 6.65 -19.10 -0.68
N LEU A 208 5.76 -19.49 -1.58
CA LEU A 208 4.53 -20.20 -1.20
C LEU A 208 4.84 -21.49 -0.45
N THR A 209 4.00 -21.80 0.55
CA THR A 209 4.03 -23.11 1.22
C THR A 209 3.56 -24.22 0.27
N ASP A 210 3.82 -25.49 0.60
CA ASP A 210 3.50 -26.65 -0.25
C ASP A 210 1.99 -26.75 -0.57
N ASP A 211 1.12 -26.22 0.31
CA ASP A 211 -0.32 -26.12 0.12
C ASP A 211 -0.76 -24.74 -0.41
N GLY A 212 0.20 -23.90 -0.85
CA GLY A 212 0.00 -22.50 -1.17
C GLY A 212 -0.86 -22.25 -2.41
N VAL A 213 -1.61 -21.14 -2.37
CA VAL A 213 -2.51 -20.70 -3.45
C VAL A 213 -1.99 -19.39 -4.05
N ALA A 214 -1.86 -19.34 -5.37
CA ALA A 214 -1.57 -18.11 -6.11
C ALA A 214 -2.85 -17.45 -6.62
N ILE A 215 -3.02 -16.15 -6.35
CA ILE A 215 -4.18 -15.36 -6.82
C ILE A 215 -3.69 -14.34 -7.83
N ILE A 216 -4.22 -14.41 -9.07
CA ILE A 216 -3.71 -13.68 -10.23
C ILE A 216 -4.82 -12.96 -11.01
N PRO A 217 -4.56 -11.72 -11.52
CA PRO A 217 -5.54 -10.92 -12.25
C PRO A 217 -5.75 -11.46 -13.67
N ARG A 218 -6.95 -11.98 -13.96
CA ARG A 218 -7.29 -12.59 -15.26
C ARG A 218 -7.28 -11.60 -16.41
N ASP A 219 -7.72 -10.37 -16.15
CA ASP A 219 -7.89 -9.35 -17.17
C ASP A 219 -6.58 -8.63 -17.53
N ASN A 220 -5.49 -8.94 -16.84
CA ASN A 220 -4.18 -8.36 -17.11
C ASN A 220 -3.52 -9.02 -18.32
N VAL A 221 -2.89 -8.23 -19.18
CA VAL A 221 -2.20 -8.73 -20.39
C VAL A 221 -1.06 -9.70 -20.08
N HIS A 222 -0.53 -9.68 -18.85
CA HIS A 222 0.52 -10.58 -18.37
C HIS A 222 -0.03 -11.82 -17.64
N PHE A 223 -1.34 -12.09 -17.73
CA PHE A 223 -1.96 -13.22 -17.02
C PHE A 223 -1.25 -14.55 -17.30
N ASP A 224 -1.04 -14.93 -18.56
CA ASP A 224 -0.44 -16.22 -18.91
C ASP A 224 1.00 -16.35 -18.40
N ARG A 225 1.75 -15.22 -18.32
CA ARG A 225 3.09 -15.17 -17.75
C ARG A 225 3.05 -15.43 -16.24
N LEU A 226 2.14 -14.76 -15.52
CA LEU A 226 1.95 -14.95 -14.08
C LEU A 226 1.46 -16.36 -13.75
N ASP A 227 0.50 -16.90 -14.49
CA ASP A 227 -0.03 -18.26 -14.31
C ASP A 227 1.06 -19.31 -14.52
N THR A 228 1.86 -19.15 -15.58
CA THR A 228 3.00 -20.04 -15.87
C THR A 228 4.04 -20.02 -14.74
N ALA A 229 4.32 -18.86 -14.17
CA ALA A 229 5.25 -18.72 -13.04
C ALA A 229 4.64 -19.33 -11.76
N ALA A 230 3.38 -19.02 -11.46
CA ALA A 230 2.67 -19.48 -10.27
C ALA A 230 2.60 -21.02 -10.20
N ARG A 231 2.28 -21.69 -11.32
CA ARG A 231 2.17 -23.16 -11.40
C ARG A 231 3.45 -23.92 -11.04
N LYS A 232 4.60 -23.26 -10.98
CA LYS A 232 5.86 -23.89 -10.55
C LYS A 232 5.95 -24.06 -9.05
N TYR A 233 5.23 -23.25 -8.28
CA TYR A 233 5.37 -23.13 -6.84
C TYR A 233 4.05 -23.29 -6.07
N ALA A 234 2.94 -22.90 -6.68
CA ALA A 234 1.63 -22.98 -6.05
C ALA A 234 1.00 -24.37 -6.24
N LYS A 235 0.32 -24.87 -5.22
CA LYS A 235 -0.54 -26.05 -5.29
C LYS A 235 -1.73 -25.82 -6.23
N SER A 236 -2.28 -24.60 -6.21
CA SER A 236 -3.36 -24.18 -7.09
C SER A 236 -3.26 -22.70 -7.43
N THR A 237 -3.80 -22.33 -8.59
CA THR A 237 -3.95 -20.95 -9.02
C THR A 237 -5.44 -20.60 -9.04
N VAL A 238 -5.78 -19.39 -8.59
CA VAL A 238 -7.13 -18.81 -8.63
C VAL A 238 -7.06 -17.49 -9.36
N SER A 239 -7.79 -17.36 -10.44
CA SER A 239 -7.87 -16.12 -11.21
C SER A 239 -9.06 -15.27 -10.76
N PHE A 240 -8.88 -13.94 -10.75
CA PHE A 240 -9.96 -12.99 -10.45
C PHE A 240 -10.07 -11.92 -11.52
N GLY A 241 -11.27 -11.38 -11.71
CA GLY A 241 -11.50 -10.29 -12.64
C GLY A 241 -12.91 -10.20 -13.21
N PHE A 242 -13.04 -9.47 -14.31
CA PHE A 242 -14.30 -9.23 -15.01
C PHE A 242 -14.55 -10.25 -16.12
N SER A 243 -13.49 -10.87 -16.64
CA SER A 243 -13.56 -11.89 -17.69
C SER A 243 -14.41 -13.08 -17.28
N GLU A 244 -15.19 -13.61 -18.22
CA GLU A 244 -15.96 -14.85 -18.02
C GLU A 244 -15.10 -16.05 -17.66
N LYS A 245 -13.80 -16.00 -17.96
CA LYS A 245 -12.82 -17.04 -17.69
C LYS A 245 -12.20 -16.94 -16.30
N SER A 246 -12.57 -15.92 -15.50
CA SER A 246 -12.08 -15.77 -14.13
C SER A 246 -12.78 -16.77 -13.20
N ASP A 247 -12.01 -17.35 -12.27
CA ASP A 247 -12.53 -18.24 -11.22
C ASP A 247 -13.39 -17.46 -10.23
N VAL A 248 -12.88 -16.32 -9.73
CA VAL A 248 -13.63 -15.33 -8.96
C VAL A 248 -13.94 -14.15 -9.86
N ARG A 249 -15.23 -13.97 -10.17
CA ARG A 249 -15.68 -13.13 -11.27
C ARG A 249 -16.76 -12.15 -10.88
N LEU A 250 -16.64 -10.91 -11.35
CA LEU A 250 -17.76 -9.96 -11.35
C LEU A 250 -18.90 -10.48 -12.23
N LEU A 251 -20.11 -10.58 -11.69
CA LEU A 251 -21.33 -10.87 -12.46
C LEU A 251 -22.11 -9.60 -12.78
N ASP A 252 -22.26 -8.72 -11.80
CA ASP A 252 -22.99 -7.45 -11.93
C ASP A 252 -22.54 -6.45 -10.87
N HIS A 253 -22.70 -5.16 -11.13
CA HIS A 253 -22.48 -4.10 -10.14
C HIS A 253 -23.38 -2.89 -10.39
N VAL A 254 -23.82 -2.28 -9.30
CA VAL A 254 -24.67 -1.07 -9.33
C VAL A 254 -24.10 -0.06 -8.34
N SER A 255 -23.69 1.10 -8.84
CA SER A 255 -23.27 2.21 -7.99
C SER A 255 -24.47 2.95 -7.42
N THR A 256 -24.46 3.18 -6.11
CA THR A 256 -25.49 3.94 -5.39
C THR A 256 -25.22 5.44 -5.49
N LYS A 257 -26.24 6.26 -5.23
CA LYS A 257 -26.08 7.72 -5.16
C LYS A 257 -25.14 8.17 -4.03
N GLY A 258 -24.92 7.32 -3.03
CA GLY A 258 -23.98 7.56 -1.92
C GLY A 258 -22.51 7.31 -2.27
N GLY A 259 -22.22 6.77 -3.46
CA GLY A 259 -20.87 6.43 -3.91
C GLY A 259 -20.42 5.00 -3.55
N GLU A 260 -21.26 4.24 -2.85
CA GLU A 260 -21.06 2.81 -2.62
C GLU A 260 -21.40 2.00 -3.87
N THR A 261 -20.84 0.82 -4.01
CA THR A 261 -21.13 -0.09 -5.11
C THR A 261 -21.66 -1.42 -4.58
N LEU A 262 -22.88 -1.80 -4.97
CA LEU A 262 -23.40 -3.15 -4.76
C LEU A 262 -22.81 -4.07 -5.82
N ILE A 263 -22.17 -5.15 -5.41
CA ILE A 263 -21.47 -6.09 -6.28
C ILE A 263 -22.08 -7.47 -6.15
N THR A 264 -22.31 -8.12 -7.28
CA THR A 264 -22.60 -9.55 -7.34
C THR A 264 -21.41 -10.28 -7.97
N ALA A 265 -20.79 -11.17 -7.22
CA ALA A 265 -19.62 -11.93 -7.65
C ALA A 265 -19.86 -13.44 -7.60
N LYS A 266 -19.31 -14.15 -8.59
CA LYS A 266 -19.19 -15.61 -8.58
C LYS A 266 -17.88 -15.98 -7.86
N LEU A 267 -17.96 -16.91 -6.92
CA LEU A 267 -16.85 -17.54 -6.21
C LEU A 267 -16.76 -19.03 -6.63
N SER A 268 -15.82 -19.79 -6.07
CA SER A 268 -15.62 -21.21 -6.43
C SER A 268 -16.86 -22.08 -6.17
N GLY A 269 -17.57 -21.85 -5.08
CA GLY A 269 -18.72 -22.64 -4.66
C GLY A 269 -20.05 -21.89 -4.51
N ALA A 270 -20.08 -20.56 -4.74
CA ALA A 270 -21.24 -19.73 -4.47
C ALA A 270 -21.29 -18.45 -5.30
N THR A 271 -22.46 -17.81 -5.31
CA THR A 271 -22.61 -16.41 -5.72
C THR A 271 -22.81 -15.57 -4.47
N MET A 272 -22.09 -14.47 -4.38
CA MET A 272 -22.14 -13.55 -3.25
C MET A 272 -22.53 -12.15 -3.72
N CYS A 273 -23.44 -11.52 -2.96
CA CYS A 273 -23.77 -10.12 -3.12
C CYS A 273 -23.26 -9.35 -1.88
N TYR A 274 -22.53 -8.24 -2.10
CA TYR A 274 -21.95 -7.43 -1.03
C TYR A 274 -21.84 -5.97 -1.46
N CYS A 275 -21.75 -5.06 -0.48
CA CYS A 275 -21.46 -3.66 -0.71
C CYS A 275 -19.96 -3.39 -0.63
N LEU A 276 -19.49 -2.51 -1.49
CA LEU A 276 -18.14 -1.96 -1.48
C LEU A 276 -18.25 -0.45 -1.25
N SER A 277 -17.68 0.04 -0.17
CA SER A 277 -17.72 1.47 0.19
C SER A 277 -16.77 2.33 -0.65
N GLN A 278 -15.73 1.72 -1.22
CA GLN A 278 -14.73 2.42 -2.03
C GLN A 278 -15.16 2.44 -3.50
N PRO A 279 -15.16 3.62 -4.15
CA PRO A 279 -15.57 3.73 -5.55
C PRO A 279 -14.47 3.29 -6.52
N GLY A 280 -14.87 2.88 -7.70
CA GLY A 280 -14.01 2.65 -8.85
C GLY A 280 -13.79 1.18 -9.18
N GLU A 281 -13.62 0.94 -10.49
CA GLU A 281 -13.41 -0.42 -11.02
C GLU A 281 -12.20 -1.13 -10.42
N HIS A 282 -11.14 -0.37 -10.10
CA HIS A 282 -9.96 -0.92 -9.44
C HIS A 282 -10.26 -1.48 -8.05
N TRP A 283 -11.20 -0.86 -7.32
CA TRP A 283 -11.66 -1.39 -6.04
C TRP A 283 -12.57 -2.60 -6.20
N ILE A 284 -13.41 -2.64 -7.26
CA ILE A 284 -14.17 -3.85 -7.60
C ILE A 284 -13.20 -5.00 -7.86
N SER A 285 -12.19 -4.80 -8.70
CA SER A 285 -11.16 -5.82 -8.98
C SER A 285 -10.42 -6.25 -7.73
N ASN A 286 -9.96 -5.31 -6.88
CA ASN A 286 -9.28 -5.62 -5.62
C ASN A 286 -10.19 -6.41 -4.66
N SER A 287 -11.49 -6.09 -4.59
CA SER A 287 -12.43 -6.81 -3.74
C SER A 287 -12.62 -8.27 -4.15
N LEU A 288 -12.57 -8.57 -5.47
CA LEU A 288 -12.58 -9.95 -5.95
C LEU A 288 -11.31 -10.70 -5.52
N ALA A 289 -10.14 -10.05 -5.57
CA ALA A 289 -8.90 -10.63 -5.05
C ALA A 289 -8.96 -10.89 -3.54
N VAL A 290 -9.58 -9.97 -2.78
CA VAL A 290 -9.80 -10.13 -1.33
C VAL A 290 -10.67 -11.36 -1.05
N LEU A 291 -11.81 -11.51 -1.75
CA LEU A 291 -12.69 -12.67 -1.57
C LEU A 291 -11.99 -13.98 -1.94
N ALA A 292 -11.24 -14.01 -3.05
CA ALA A 292 -10.45 -15.16 -3.45
C ALA A 292 -9.44 -15.56 -2.35
N ALA A 293 -8.77 -14.58 -1.74
CA ALA A 293 -7.79 -14.83 -0.68
C ALA A 293 -8.44 -15.28 0.63
N VAL A 294 -9.56 -14.66 1.02
CA VAL A 294 -10.32 -15.07 2.21
C VAL A 294 -10.78 -16.51 2.07
N GLU A 295 -11.31 -16.91 0.90
CA GLU A 295 -11.69 -18.30 0.62
C GLU A 295 -10.48 -19.24 0.68
N ALA A 296 -9.35 -18.86 0.05
CA ALA A 296 -8.13 -19.66 0.01
C ALA A 296 -7.50 -19.93 1.38
N VAL A 297 -7.65 -18.99 2.34
CA VAL A 297 -7.12 -19.17 3.69
C VAL A 297 -8.17 -19.68 4.70
N GLY A 298 -9.39 -20.00 4.23
CA GLY A 298 -10.47 -20.53 5.07
C GLY A 298 -11.13 -19.48 5.98
N GLY A 299 -11.10 -18.20 5.58
CA GLY A 299 -11.79 -17.13 6.28
C GLY A 299 -13.29 -17.09 6.00
N ASP A 300 -14.03 -16.29 6.76
CA ASP A 300 -15.46 -16.11 6.62
C ASP A 300 -15.78 -15.08 5.52
N LEU A 301 -16.37 -15.54 4.41
CA LEU A 301 -16.77 -14.70 3.28
C LEU A 301 -17.86 -13.68 3.64
N ALA A 302 -18.79 -14.03 4.54
CA ALA A 302 -19.82 -13.09 5.00
C ALA A 302 -19.20 -11.94 5.82
N ALA A 303 -18.27 -12.28 6.72
CA ALA A 303 -17.49 -11.28 7.45
C ALA A 303 -16.68 -10.38 6.50
N ALA A 304 -16.13 -10.94 5.42
CA ALA A 304 -15.40 -10.17 4.40
C ALA A 304 -16.31 -9.18 3.67
N GLY A 305 -17.51 -9.60 3.26
CA GLY A 305 -18.47 -8.71 2.60
C GLY A 305 -18.89 -7.54 3.50
N LEU A 306 -19.13 -7.79 4.78
CA LEU A 306 -19.44 -6.74 5.76
C LEU A 306 -18.25 -5.79 5.97
N ALA A 307 -17.04 -6.31 6.07
CA ALA A 307 -15.84 -5.51 6.24
C ALA A 307 -15.58 -4.57 5.05
N MET A 308 -15.85 -5.02 3.81
CA MET A 308 -15.72 -4.20 2.61
C MET A 308 -16.76 -3.07 2.53
N ALA A 309 -17.95 -3.27 3.09
CA ALA A 309 -18.97 -2.22 3.19
C ALA A 309 -18.58 -1.11 4.19
N GLU A 310 -17.80 -1.45 5.21
CA GLU A 310 -17.37 -0.56 6.27
C GLU A 310 -15.95 0.02 6.03
N LEU A 311 -15.28 -0.36 4.94
CA LEU A 311 -13.91 0.04 4.65
C LEU A 311 -13.83 1.54 4.36
N GLY A 312 -13.29 2.33 5.29
CA GLY A 312 -13.06 3.77 5.10
C GLY A 312 -11.99 4.05 4.03
N GLY A 313 -11.98 5.27 3.50
CA GLY A 313 -10.87 5.74 2.67
C GLY A 313 -9.56 5.76 3.46
N LEU A 314 -8.49 5.29 2.85
CA LEU A 314 -7.16 5.30 3.46
C LEU A 314 -6.50 6.66 3.22
N ALA A 315 -5.84 7.20 4.23
CA ALA A 315 -5.07 8.45 4.09
C ALA A 315 -4.07 8.35 2.92
N GLY A 316 -4.13 9.31 2.02
CA GLY A 316 -3.34 9.34 0.79
C GLY A 316 -3.78 8.36 -0.30
N ARG A 317 -4.88 7.61 -0.10
CA ARG A 317 -5.34 6.54 -1.01
C ARG A 317 -6.87 6.47 -1.06
N GLY A 318 -7.50 7.56 -1.48
CA GLY A 318 -8.93 7.65 -1.66
C GLY A 318 -9.71 8.18 -0.46
N ALA A 319 -9.05 8.67 0.58
CA ALA A 319 -9.73 9.33 1.69
C ALA A 319 -10.47 10.58 1.20
N ARG A 320 -11.72 10.74 1.64
CA ARG A 320 -12.58 11.86 1.27
C ARG A 320 -12.83 12.75 2.46
N HIS A 321 -12.56 14.05 2.34
CA HIS A 321 -12.68 15.00 3.40
C HIS A 321 -13.59 16.16 2.98
N GLN A 322 -14.52 16.54 3.86
CA GLN A 322 -15.20 17.81 3.74
C GLN A 322 -14.29 18.89 4.31
N ILE A 323 -13.84 19.82 3.48
CA ILE A 323 -12.98 20.92 3.87
C ILE A 323 -13.77 22.22 3.92
N ALA A 324 -13.47 23.07 4.89
CA ALA A 324 -14.11 24.39 5.01
C ALA A 324 -13.56 25.34 3.93
N VAL A 325 -14.48 26.05 3.28
CA VAL A 325 -14.16 27.14 2.35
C VAL A 325 -15.03 28.35 2.67
N GLN A 326 -14.73 29.51 2.09
CA GLN A 326 -15.54 30.71 2.34
C GLN A 326 -17.00 30.42 1.96
N ASN A 327 -17.92 30.56 2.94
CA ASN A 327 -19.36 30.36 2.81
C ASN A 327 -19.85 28.92 2.59
N GLY A 328 -19.06 27.89 2.91
CA GLY A 328 -19.53 26.52 2.80
C GLY A 328 -18.41 25.47 2.87
N THR A 329 -18.60 24.37 2.15
CA THR A 329 -17.63 23.27 2.10
C THR A 329 -17.29 22.86 0.67
N ALA A 330 -16.14 22.23 0.49
CA ALA A 330 -15.71 21.56 -0.72
C ALA A 330 -15.30 20.11 -0.38
N LEU A 331 -15.32 19.23 -1.37
CA LEU A 331 -14.86 17.85 -1.24
C LEU A 331 -13.39 17.74 -1.63
N LEU A 332 -12.55 17.22 -0.74
CA LEU A 332 -11.16 16.88 -1.01
C LEU A 332 -11.02 15.36 -1.12
N ILE A 333 -10.45 14.88 -2.22
CA ILE A 333 -10.09 13.49 -2.45
C ILE A 333 -8.57 13.38 -2.30
N ASP A 334 -8.15 12.68 -1.24
CA ASP A 334 -6.75 12.49 -0.89
C ASP A 334 -6.17 11.24 -1.56
N GLU A 335 -5.43 11.44 -2.63
CA GLU A 335 -4.64 10.41 -3.34
C GLU A 335 -3.13 10.74 -3.30
N SER A 336 -2.70 11.51 -2.28
CA SER A 336 -1.38 12.14 -2.21
C SER A 336 -0.22 11.20 -1.86
N TYR A 337 -0.49 9.92 -1.58
CA TYR A 337 0.56 9.00 -1.13
C TYR A 337 1.52 8.59 -2.23
N ASN A 338 1.03 8.27 -3.45
CA ASN A 338 1.87 7.89 -4.57
C ASN A 338 1.16 8.08 -5.92
N ALA A 339 1.93 8.10 -7.00
CA ALA A 339 1.41 8.22 -8.36
C ALA A 339 2.21 7.36 -9.34
N ASN A 340 1.48 6.74 -10.27
CA ASN A 340 1.98 6.15 -11.50
C ASN A 340 0.92 6.29 -12.59
N PRO A 341 1.22 6.03 -13.87
CA PRO A 341 0.30 6.28 -14.97
C PRO A 341 -1.07 5.62 -14.79
N ALA A 342 -1.11 4.34 -14.40
CA ALA A 342 -2.35 3.61 -14.20
C ALA A 342 -3.20 4.18 -13.06
N SER A 343 -2.57 4.50 -11.92
CA SER A 343 -3.28 5.08 -10.78
C SER A 343 -3.77 6.50 -11.02
N MET A 344 -3.02 7.31 -11.80
CA MET A 344 -3.46 8.65 -12.22
C MET A 344 -4.72 8.56 -13.09
N SER A 345 -4.70 7.72 -14.12
CA SER A 345 -5.86 7.52 -15.01
C SER A 345 -7.09 7.02 -14.26
N ALA A 346 -6.92 6.04 -13.35
CA ALA A 346 -8.02 5.50 -12.54
C ALA A 346 -8.67 6.57 -11.65
N THR A 347 -7.87 7.39 -10.96
CA THR A 347 -8.40 8.42 -10.06
C THR A 347 -9.01 9.60 -10.83
N LEU A 348 -8.48 9.97 -12.00
CA LEU A 348 -9.10 10.97 -12.88
C LEU A 348 -10.42 10.47 -13.42
N SER A 349 -10.53 9.20 -13.81
CA SER A 349 -11.80 8.58 -14.21
C SER A 349 -12.86 8.67 -13.10
N GLU A 350 -12.49 8.41 -11.86
CA GLU A 350 -13.41 8.55 -10.72
C GLU A 350 -13.79 10.02 -10.44
N LEU A 351 -12.82 10.95 -10.56
CA LEU A 351 -13.13 12.38 -10.48
C LEU A 351 -14.14 12.80 -11.56
N GLY A 352 -14.04 12.21 -12.76
CA GLY A 352 -14.97 12.49 -13.87
C GLY A 352 -16.45 12.15 -13.57
N LYS A 353 -16.68 11.20 -12.66
CA LYS A 353 -18.05 10.78 -12.26
C LYS A 353 -18.71 11.70 -11.22
N VAL A 354 -17.93 12.62 -10.63
CA VAL A 354 -18.45 13.58 -9.64
C VAL A 354 -19.07 14.78 -10.36
N ASP A 355 -20.22 15.22 -9.87
CA ASP A 355 -20.88 16.43 -10.38
C ASP A 355 -20.19 17.71 -9.88
N GLY A 356 -20.38 18.82 -10.61
CA GLY A 356 -19.87 20.13 -10.23
C GLY A 356 -18.48 20.43 -10.76
N ARG A 357 -17.89 21.51 -10.24
CA ARG A 357 -16.57 22.02 -10.61
C ARG A 357 -15.46 21.15 -10.03
N LYS A 358 -14.52 20.76 -10.89
CA LYS A 358 -13.44 19.80 -10.58
C LYS A 358 -12.07 20.47 -10.68
N ILE A 359 -11.28 20.33 -9.62
CA ILE A 359 -9.90 20.80 -9.57
C ILE A 359 -8.99 19.59 -9.38
N ALA A 360 -7.96 19.44 -10.22
CA ALA A 360 -6.95 18.41 -10.07
C ALA A 360 -5.60 19.06 -9.71
N VAL A 361 -5.07 18.72 -8.53
CA VAL A 361 -3.69 19.04 -8.11
C VAL A 361 -2.84 17.81 -8.37
N LEU A 362 -2.06 17.84 -9.45
CA LEU A 362 -1.30 16.69 -9.92
C LEU A 362 0.20 16.95 -9.80
N GLY A 363 0.89 16.10 -9.05
CA GLY A 363 2.34 16.12 -8.94
C GLY A 363 3.01 15.11 -9.87
N THR A 364 4.31 15.34 -10.09
CA THR A 364 5.18 14.44 -10.85
C THR A 364 5.03 12.97 -10.46
N MET A 365 5.02 12.11 -11.46
CA MET A 365 5.18 10.66 -11.30
C MET A 365 6.68 10.33 -11.40
N LYS A 366 7.25 9.76 -10.35
CA LYS A 366 8.66 9.35 -10.30
C LYS A 366 8.88 7.92 -10.80
N GLU A 367 10.12 7.55 -11.04
CA GLU A 367 10.57 6.20 -11.42
C GLU A 367 10.02 5.73 -12.78
N LEU A 368 9.87 6.67 -13.72
CA LEU A 368 9.41 6.42 -15.08
C LEU A 368 10.54 6.39 -16.12
N GLY A 369 11.78 6.75 -15.71
CA GLY A 369 12.96 6.79 -16.58
C GLY A 369 12.77 7.68 -17.80
N ASP A 370 13.36 7.29 -18.93
CA ASP A 370 13.32 8.04 -20.18
C ASP A 370 11.90 8.24 -20.75
N LYS A 371 10.94 7.44 -20.32
CA LYS A 371 9.53 7.56 -20.72
C LYS A 371 8.73 8.55 -19.86
N SER A 372 9.35 9.20 -18.89
CA SER A 372 8.70 10.19 -18.02
C SER A 372 7.92 11.26 -18.81
N PRO A 373 8.50 11.90 -19.86
CA PRO A 373 7.76 12.89 -20.63
C PRO A 373 6.51 12.35 -21.33
N GLU A 374 6.62 11.15 -21.89
CA GLU A 374 5.49 10.48 -22.57
C GLU A 374 4.33 10.21 -21.62
N TYR A 375 4.61 9.64 -20.44
CA TYR A 375 3.61 9.33 -19.44
C TYR A 375 2.95 10.57 -18.82
N HIS A 376 3.71 11.66 -18.61
CA HIS A 376 3.14 12.90 -18.13
C HIS A 376 2.25 13.54 -19.20
N LEU A 377 2.69 13.56 -20.46
CA LEU A 377 1.91 14.08 -21.58
C LEU A 377 0.59 13.30 -21.80
N ALA A 378 0.63 11.98 -21.58
CA ALA A 378 -0.54 11.12 -21.74
C ALA A 378 -1.68 11.45 -20.75
N LEU A 379 -1.41 12.17 -19.65
CA LEU A 379 -2.44 12.60 -18.70
C LEU A 379 -3.43 13.64 -19.29
N ALA A 380 -3.11 14.26 -20.42
CA ALA A 380 -4.00 15.23 -21.09
C ALA A 380 -5.36 14.59 -21.47
N GLU A 381 -5.35 13.36 -21.96
CA GLU A 381 -6.57 12.63 -22.36
C GLU A 381 -7.45 12.27 -21.14
N PRO A 382 -6.97 11.64 -20.06
CA PRO A 382 -7.75 11.41 -18.85
C PRO A 382 -8.31 12.69 -18.21
N LEU A 383 -7.56 13.80 -18.23
CA LEU A 383 -8.02 15.09 -17.72
C LEU A 383 -9.21 15.61 -18.53
N ALA A 384 -9.13 15.55 -19.86
CA ALA A 384 -10.23 15.95 -20.75
C ALA A 384 -11.45 15.05 -20.60
N ALA A 385 -11.25 13.71 -20.57
CA ALA A 385 -12.33 12.74 -20.39
C ALA A 385 -13.05 12.92 -19.04
N ALA A 386 -12.32 13.26 -17.97
CA ALA A 386 -12.87 13.56 -16.66
C ALA A 386 -13.56 14.93 -16.59
N LYS A 387 -13.43 15.76 -17.62
CA LYS A 387 -13.95 17.14 -17.65
C LYS A 387 -13.45 17.94 -16.44
N VAL A 388 -12.12 17.89 -16.22
CA VAL A 388 -11.48 18.65 -15.13
C VAL A 388 -11.44 20.12 -15.53
N ASP A 389 -12.11 20.98 -14.77
CA ASP A 389 -12.20 22.42 -15.08
C ASP A 389 -10.85 23.12 -14.92
N PHE A 390 -10.12 22.80 -13.84
CA PHE A 390 -8.87 23.45 -13.50
C PHE A 390 -7.81 22.46 -13.03
N THR A 391 -6.58 22.65 -13.51
CA THR A 391 -5.41 21.89 -13.11
C THR A 391 -4.35 22.76 -12.46
N ILE A 392 -3.77 22.27 -11.34
CA ILE A 392 -2.57 22.79 -10.72
C ILE A 392 -1.52 21.68 -10.84
N LEU A 393 -0.44 21.93 -11.55
CA LEU A 393 0.59 20.96 -11.82
C LEU A 393 1.82 21.24 -10.93
N VAL A 394 2.42 20.20 -10.35
CA VAL A 394 3.50 20.34 -9.36
C VAL A 394 4.71 19.50 -9.76
N GLY A 395 5.87 20.15 -9.91
CA GLY A 395 7.15 19.56 -10.27
C GLY A 395 7.54 19.78 -11.73
N GLU A 396 8.85 19.73 -11.97
CA GLU A 396 9.46 20.10 -13.26
C GLU A 396 8.95 19.21 -14.41
N GLU A 397 8.85 17.90 -14.19
CA GLU A 397 8.42 16.94 -15.21
C GLU A 397 6.98 17.16 -15.68
N MET A 398 6.17 17.90 -14.91
CA MET A 398 4.79 18.27 -15.30
C MET A 398 4.76 19.43 -16.31
N GLN A 399 5.89 20.06 -16.63
CA GLN A 399 5.96 21.19 -17.59
C GLN A 399 5.42 20.80 -18.96
N ILE A 400 5.78 19.62 -19.46
CA ILE A 400 5.34 19.14 -20.78
C ILE A 400 3.82 19.03 -20.86
N LEU A 401 3.18 18.58 -19.78
CA LEU A 401 1.72 18.55 -19.69
C LEU A 401 1.13 19.96 -19.60
N ALA A 402 1.73 20.86 -18.82
CA ALA A 402 1.29 22.24 -18.71
C ALA A 402 1.32 22.96 -20.07
N GLU A 403 2.35 22.78 -20.87
CA GLU A 403 2.47 23.33 -22.22
C GLU A 403 1.39 22.76 -23.15
N LYS A 404 1.16 21.44 -23.12
CA LYS A 404 0.12 20.77 -23.92
C LYS A 404 -1.28 21.29 -23.58
N LEU A 405 -1.60 21.41 -22.30
CA LEU A 405 -2.91 21.89 -21.86
C LEU A 405 -3.12 23.37 -22.21
N ARG A 406 -2.08 24.22 -22.09
CA ARG A 406 -2.13 25.64 -22.48
C ARG A 406 -2.24 25.84 -23.99
N ALA A 407 -1.69 24.92 -24.79
CA ALA A 407 -1.84 24.94 -26.25
C ALA A 407 -3.25 24.62 -26.74
N GLY A 408 -4.12 24.17 -25.84
CA GLY A 408 -5.54 23.92 -26.05
C GLY A 408 -5.90 22.44 -25.98
N VAL A 409 -6.41 22.04 -24.82
CA VAL A 409 -7.19 20.81 -24.64
C VAL A 409 -8.58 21.25 -24.21
N GLU A 410 -9.60 20.89 -25.00
CA GLU A 410 -10.98 21.34 -24.78
C GLU A 410 -11.45 20.99 -23.37
N GLY A 411 -11.95 21.99 -22.66
CA GLY A 411 -12.55 21.82 -21.33
C GLY A 411 -11.56 21.70 -20.17
N VAL A 412 -10.24 21.86 -20.39
CA VAL A 412 -9.23 21.80 -19.32
C VAL A 412 -8.41 23.08 -19.28
N SER A 413 -8.38 23.75 -18.13
CA SER A 413 -7.58 24.96 -17.91
C SER A 413 -6.45 24.70 -16.92
N VAL A 414 -5.21 25.16 -17.21
CA VAL A 414 -4.10 25.17 -16.28
C VAL A 414 -4.09 26.48 -15.52
N ILE A 415 -4.36 26.44 -14.21
CA ILE A 415 -4.30 27.61 -13.34
C ILE A 415 -2.84 27.95 -13.05
N ALA A 416 -2.04 26.94 -12.70
CA ALA A 416 -0.65 27.12 -12.36
C ALA A 416 0.20 25.86 -12.64
N HIS A 417 1.50 26.12 -12.86
CA HIS A 417 2.55 25.11 -12.79
C HIS A 417 3.52 25.55 -11.69
N CYS A 418 3.60 24.79 -10.62
CA CYS A 418 4.26 25.12 -9.36
C CYS A 418 5.51 24.25 -9.17
N ALA A 419 6.54 24.80 -8.55
CA ALA A 419 7.74 24.04 -8.20
C ALA A 419 7.52 23.16 -6.95
N SER A 420 6.60 23.53 -6.05
CA SER A 420 6.41 22.88 -4.76
C SER A 420 4.95 22.72 -4.37
N ALA A 421 4.70 21.81 -3.42
CA ALA A 421 3.38 21.64 -2.80
C ALA A 421 2.90 22.92 -2.07
N HIS A 422 3.84 23.71 -1.53
CA HIS A 422 3.51 24.97 -0.83
C HIS A 422 2.93 26.01 -1.80
N GLU A 423 3.60 26.24 -2.94
CA GLU A 423 3.08 27.13 -3.98
C GLU A 423 1.72 26.67 -4.51
N ALA A 424 1.56 25.35 -4.72
CA ALA A 424 0.31 24.78 -5.17
C ALA A 424 -0.83 25.00 -4.18
N LEU A 425 -0.54 24.92 -2.87
CA LEU A 425 -1.52 25.21 -1.80
C LEU A 425 -1.96 26.67 -1.82
N GLU A 426 -1.02 27.62 -2.04
CA GLU A 426 -1.37 29.05 -2.13
C GLU A 426 -2.28 29.33 -3.34
N VAL A 427 -1.99 28.70 -4.49
CA VAL A 427 -2.84 28.82 -5.67
C VAL A 427 -4.21 28.21 -5.42
N LEU A 428 -4.26 27.00 -4.87
CA LEU A 428 -5.51 26.29 -4.57
C LEU A 428 -6.40 27.11 -3.62
N ASN A 429 -5.83 27.68 -2.55
CA ASN A 429 -6.59 28.49 -1.57
C ASN A 429 -7.24 29.75 -2.18
N ARG A 430 -6.64 30.30 -3.25
CA ARG A 430 -7.24 31.45 -3.97
C ARG A 430 -8.37 31.07 -4.90
N GLU A 431 -8.32 29.85 -5.44
CA GLU A 431 -9.26 29.36 -6.45
C GLU A 431 -10.41 28.55 -5.88
N LEU A 432 -10.26 27.99 -4.69
CA LEU A 432 -11.19 27.06 -4.07
C LEU A 432 -12.53 27.73 -3.72
N ARG A 433 -13.63 27.07 -4.10
CA ARG A 433 -15.02 27.56 -3.92
C ARG A 433 -15.90 26.51 -3.28
N VAL A 434 -17.06 26.96 -2.82
CA VAL A 434 -18.12 26.08 -2.29
C VAL A 434 -18.53 25.08 -3.37
N SER A 435 -18.71 23.82 -2.95
CA SER A 435 -19.12 22.69 -3.78
C SER A 435 -18.07 22.23 -4.82
N ASP A 436 -16.83 22.73 -4.76
CA ASP A 436 -15.74 22.19 -5.55
C ASP A 436 -15.42 20.75 -5.11
N THR A 437 -14.96 19.95 -6.08
CA THR A 437 -14.25 18.68 -5.79
C THR A 437 -12.81 18.82 -6.20
N VAL A 438 -11.92 18.59 -5.24
CA VAL A 438 -10.47 18.70 -5.40
C VAL A 438 -9.84 17.32 -5.28
N LEU A 439 -9.12 16.88 -6.30
CA LEU A 439 -8.25 15.70 -6.28
C LEU A 439 -6.81 16.16 -6.03
N VAL A 440 -6.11 15.55 -5.04
CA VAL A 440 -4.68 15.76 -4.80
C VAL A 440 -3.93 14.46 -5.00
N LYS A 441 -3.06 14.38 -6.04
CA LYS A 441 -2.32 13.16 -6.38
C LYS A 441 -0.92 13.45 -6.94
N GLY A 442 0.09 12.71 -6.43
CA GLY A 442 1.47 12.79 -6.91
C GLY A 442 2.34 11.72 -6.23
N SER A 443 3.57 11.56 -6.69
CA SER A 443 4.55 10.72 -6.01
C SER A 443 4.83 11.25 -4.60
N ASN A 444 5.13 10.36 -3.66
CA ASN A 444 5.32 10.71 -2.24
C ASN A 444 6.38 11.79 -2.02
N SER A 445 7.47 11.75 -2.81
CA SER A 445 8.55 12.74 -2.76
C SER A 445 8.11 14.17 -3.12
N MET A 446 6.94 14.35 -3.76
CA MET A 446 6.40 15.68 -4.07
C MET A 446 5.77 16.37 -2.86
N GLY A 447 5.58 15.66 -1.74
CA GLY A 447 5.08 16.21 -0.50
C GLY A 447 3.65 16.73 -0.55
N LEU A 448 2.82 16.28 -1.50
CA LEU A 448 1.45 16.76 -1.68
C LEU A 448 0.52 16.45 -0.49
N SER A 449 0.89 15.50 0.37
CA SER A 449 0.20 15.23 1.65
C SER A 449 0.17 16.46 2.58
N ALA A 450 1.11 17.39 2.42
CA ALA A 450 1.09 18.66 3.16
C ALA A 450 -0.09 19.55 2.77
N ILE A 451 -0.51 19.53 1.48
CA ILE A 451 -1.72 20.23 1.01
C ILE A 451 -2.94 19.66 1.73
N VAL A 452 -3.06 18.34 1.73
CA VAL A 452 -4.17 17.64 2.39
C VAL A 452 -4.21 17.96 3.88
N SER A 453 -3.08 17.81 4.56
CA SER A 453 -2.97 18.09 6.00
C SER A 453 -3.34 19.53 6.36
N SER A 454 -2.93 20.50 5.53
CA SER A 454 -3.26 21.92 5.72
C SER A 454 -4.76 22.18 5.56
N LEU A 455 -5.40 21.59 4.55
CA LEU A 455 -6.82 21.80 4.28
C LEU A 455 -7.74 21.08 5.26
N VAL A 456 -7.35 19.88 5.72
CA VAL A 456 -8.12 19.07 6.68
C VAL A 456 -7.87 19.54 8.11
N GLY A 457 -6.63 19.91 8.44
CA GLY A 457 -6.24 20.43 9.77
C GLY A 457 -6.54 21.91 9.99
N GLY A 458 -7.08 22.59 8.99
CA GLY A 458 -7.33 24.01 8.97
C GLY A 458 -8.12 24.47 10.18
N LYS A 459 -7.39 25.00 11.16
CA LYS A 459 -7.96 25.87 12.19
C LYS A 459 -8.23 27.21 11.51
N SER A 460 -9.48 27.57 11.57
CA SER A 460 -9.96 28.95 11.44
C SER A 460 -9.06 29.96 12.10
#